data_4fdd4fa4890a7d430f8b209282882109
#
_entry.id   4fdd4fa4890a7d430f8b209282882109
#
_cell.length_a   1.000
_cell.length_b   1.000
_cell.length_c   1.000
_cell.angle_alpha   90.00
_cell.angle_beta   90.00
_cell.angle_gamma   90.00
#
_symmetry.space_group_name_H-M   'P 1'
#
loop_
_entity.id
_entity.type
_entity.pdbx_description
1 polymer ?
#
loop_
_entity_poly.entity_id
_entity_poly.type
_entity_poly.pdbx_seq_one_letter_code
_entity_poly.pdbx_strand_id
1 'polypeptide(L)'
;MSFSKEAFQVIVLGCSGGPKEDNLSSYLIAPIHSNDFIALDAGSLLSGIDKAYKKGSFKGISEESSNPWQIEPYILRDKVKAYFISHAHLDHVLGLVINSTEDIKKPIFAIDSAIDFLRDHLFNWKIWPNFASEGNPPLLNLYEYQRLELERKIFVPNTEMSVQPFLLSHSRNYESTAFLVESKGFYALYFGDTAPDILEPRKYMENVGKKIAPLVQSRSLRGIFLECSYVDKEESQLFGHLDVKHMMRELRHFACIVNPISPQEALKGLKVIIIHMKGDSLKGDFSKELIRIELDRQNDLGIEFILPEQGDRIEL
;
A
#
# COMPACT_ATOMS: atom_id res chain seq x y z
N MET A 1 13.97 2.44 -29.29
CA MET A 1 13.43 1.22 -28.65
C MET A 1 12.22 1.67 -27.83
N SER A 2 11.04 1.20 -28.20
CA SER A 2 9.78 1.55 -27.54
C SER A 2 9.83 1.07 -26.07
N PHE A 3 9.85 2.02 -25.15
CA PHE A 3 9.62 1.74 -23.74
C PHE A 3 8.15 1.48 -23.56
N SER A 4 7.88 0.40 -22.93
CA SER A 4 6.70 0.16 -22.13
C SER A 4 5.94 -1.06 -22.57
N LYS A 5 6.06 -2.02 -21.78
CA LYS A 5 4.82 -2.67 -21.36
C LYS A 5 4.74 -2.37 -19.89
N GLU A 6 3.61 -1.83 -19.46
CA GLU A 6 3.22 -1.79 -18.08
C GLU A 6 3.46 -3.18 -17.51
N ALA A 7 4.03 -3.23 -16.30
CA ALA A 7 4.37 -4.48 -15.65
C ALA A 7 3.28 -4.92 -14.66
N PHE A 8 2.60 -3.95 -14.07
CA PHE A 8 1.58 -4.19 -13.04
C PHE A 8 0.29 -3.44 -13.35
N GLN A 9 -0.80 -4.03 -12.93
CA GLN A 9 -2.07 -3.35 -12.73
C GLN A 9 -2.36 -3.20 -11.25
N VAL A 10 -2.87 -2.04 -10.88
CA VAL A 10 -3.26 -1.69 -9.51
C VAL A 10 -4.71 -1.25 -9.50
N ILE A 11 -5.49 -1.79 -8.58
CA ILE A 11 -6.86 -1.34 -8.33
C ILE A 11 -6.89 -0.68 -6.96
N VAL A 12 -7.32 0.56 -6.90
CA VAL A 12 -7.38 1.38 -5.68
C VAL A 12 -8.70 1.10 -4.95
N LEU A 13 -8.67 0.27 -3.92
CA LEU A 13 -9.86 -0.01 -3.10
C LEU A 13 -10.09 1.08 -2.05
N GLY A 14 -9.04 1.78 -1.66
CA GLY A 14 -9.07 2.94 -0.79
C GLY A 14 -7.72 3.63 -0.76
N CYS A 15 -7.70 4.96 -0.64
CA CYS A 15 -6.49 5.78 -0.73
C CYS A 15 -6.39 6.86 0.35
N SER A 16 -7.28 6.85 1.35
CA SER A 16 -7.31 7.83 2.44
C SER A 16 -6.88 7.22 3.77
N GLY A 17 -6.28 8.03 4.65
CA GLY A 17 -5.95 7.70 6.03
C GLY A 17 -7.03 8.15 7.04
N GLY A 18 -8.30 8.00 6.70
CA GLY A 18 -9.45 8.48 7.47
C GLY A 18 -9.71 9.99 7.26
N PRO A 19 -10.62 10.64 8.03
CA PRO A 19 -11.50 10.00 9.04
C PRO A 19 -12.73 9.28 8.45
N LYS A 20 -12.96 9.30 7.13
CA LYS A 20 -14.07 8.58 6.49
C LYS A 20 -13.70 7.11 6.36
N GLU A 21 -14.59 6.22 6.79
CA GLU A 21 -14.37 4.78 6.88
C GLU A 21 -14.57 4.00 5.57
N ASP A 22 -15.01 4.64 4.51
CA ASP A 22 -15.35 4.00 3.24
C ASP A 22 -14.23 4.01 2.18
N ASN A 23 -13.12 4.69 2.46
CA ASN A 23 -11.99 4.89 1.53
C ASN A 23 -10.63 4.68 2.20
N LEU A 24 -10.53 3.73 3.11
CA LEU A 24 -9.33 3.46 3.90
C LEU A 24 -8.29 2.68 3.10
N SER A 25 -7.01 2.86 3.43
CA SER A 25 -5.84 2.32 2.71
C SER A 25 -5.98 0.86 2.31
N SER A 26 -6.09 0.59 1.01
CA SER A 26 -6.18 -0.76 0.45
C SER A 26 -5.95 -0.74 -1.07
N TYR A 27 -5.04 -1.56 -1.55
CA TYR A 27 -4.67 -1.61 -2.97
C TYR A 27 -4.53 -3.06 -3.42
N LEU A 28 -5.16 -3.41 -4.53
CA LEU A 28 -4.89 -4.68 -5.19
C LEU A 28 -3.81 -4.48 -6.23
N ILE A 29 -2.79 -5.34 -6.25
CA ILE A 29 -1.76 -5.33 -7.28
C ILE A 29 -1.61 -6.72 -7.88
N ALA A 30 -1.46 -6.78 -9.20
CA ALA A 30 -1.15 -7.99 -9.96
C ALA A 30 -0.26 -7.64 -11.16
N PRO A 31 0.47 -8.61 -11.73
CA PRO A 31 1.07 -8.42 -13.05
C PRO A 31 0.02 -8.03 -14.08
N ILE A 32 0.38 -7.15 -15.04
CA ILE A 32 -0.58 -6.56 -16.00
C ILE A 32 -1.40 -7.60 -16.79
N HIS A 33 -0.86 -8.80 -16.96
CA HIS A 33 -1.48 -9.91 -17.69
C HIS A 33 -2.18 -10.93 -16.79
N SER A 34 -2.21 -10.72 -15.48
CA SER A 34 -2.78 -11.63 -14.48
C SER A 34 -3.93 -10.96 -13.73
N ASN A 35 -4.93 -11.74 -13.37
CA ASN A 35 -6.05 -11.33 -12.51
C ASN A 35 -5.93 -11.90 -11.08
N ASP A 36 -4.77 -12.45 -10.73
CA ASP A 36 -4.45 -12.97 -9.40
C ASP A 36 -3.76 -11.87 -8.59
N PHE A 37 -4.55 -11.18 -7.77
CA PHE A 37 -4.10 -10.02 -7.00
C PHE A 37 -3.56 -10.42 -5.63
N ILE A 38 -2.65 -9.61 -5.09
CA ILE A 38 -2.42 -9.48 -3.67
C ILE A 38 -2.98 -8.15 -3.19
N ALA A 39 -3.46 -8.10 -1.95
CA ALA A 39 -3.87 -6.85 -1.31
C ALA A 39 -2.70 -6.28 -0.51
N LEU A 40 -2.38 -5.02 -0.74
CA LEU A 40 -1.46 -4.21 0.06
C LEU A 40 -2.32 -3.36 0.97
N ASP A 41 -2.32 -3.70 2.25
CA ASP A 41 -3.30 -3.31 3.26
C ASP A 41 -4.75 -3.66 2.89
N ALA A 42 -5.66 -3.52 3.83
CA ALA A 42 -7.03 -3.98 3.73
C ALA A 42 -8.01 -3.11 4.55
N GLY A 43 -7.84 -1.79 4.52
CA GLY A 43 -8.72 -0.84 5.18
C GLY A 43 -10.13 -0.84 4.59
N SER A 44 -10.23 -0.86 3.26
CA SER A 44 -11.50 -1.00 2.53
C SER A 44 -11.42 -2.16 1.55
N LEU A 45 -12.29 -3.16 1.65
CA LEU A 45 -12.33 -4.30 0.72
C LEU A 45 -13.61 -4.29 -0.11
N LEU A 46 -14.74 -4.85 0.37
CA LEU A 46 -15.96 -4.97 -0.42
C LEU A 46 -16.49 -3.62 -0.91
N SER A 47 -16.46 -2.58 -0.08
CA SER A 47 -16.86 -1.22 -0.51
C SER A 47 -15.95 -0.66 -1.61
N GLY A 48 -14.65 -0.92 -1.50
CA GLY A 48 -13.67 -0.52 -2.52
C GLY A 48 -13.84 -1.31 -3.83
N ILE A 49 -14.10 -2.62 -3.74
CA ILE A 49 -14.37 -3.48 -4.91
C ILE A 49 -15.65 -3.02 -5.62
N ASP A 50 -16.74 -2.73 -4.89
CA ASP A 50 -17.98 -2.19 -5.46
C ASP A 50 -17.71 -0.88 -6.22
N LYS A 51 -16.95 0.03 -5.61
CA LYS A 51 -16.59 1.30 -6.24
C LYS A 51 -15.76 1.10 -7.51
N ALA A 52 -14.76 0.22 -7.45
CA ALA A 52 -13.89 -0.10 -8.59
C ALA A 52 -14.67 -0.80 -9.72
N TYR A 53 -15.59 -1.69 -9.38
CA TYR A 53 -16.48 -2.31 -10.35
C TYR A 53 -17.35 -1.30 -11.06
N LYS A 54 -18.00 -0.38 -10.33
CA LYS A 54 -18.82 0.69 -10.89
C LYS A 54 -18.03 1.65 -11.79
N LYS A 55 -16.73 1.85 -11.52
CA LYS A 55 -15.82 2.61 -12.39
C LYS A 55 -15.34 1.81 -13.60
N GLY A 56 -15.60 0.51 -13.68
CA GLY A 56 -15.14 -0.35 -14.77
C GLY A 56 -13.68 -0.81 -14.64
N SER A 57 -13.08 -0.67 -13.46
CA SER A 57 -11.67 -1.03 -13.21
C SER A 57 -11.41 -2.54 -13.25
N PHE A 58 -12.47 -3.35 -13.11
CA PHE A 58 -12.45 -4.81 -13.26
C PHE A 58 -12.96 -5.28 -14.64
N LYS A 59 -12.96 -4.40 -15.66
CA LYS A 59 -13.34 -4.81 -17.02
C LYS A 59 -12.45 -5.96 -17.51
N GLY A 60 -13.07 -6.99 -18.10
CA GLY A 60 -12.39 -8.25 -18.48
C GLY A 60 -12.38 -9.29 -17.36
N ILE A 61 -12.29 -8.89 -16.08
CA ILE A 61 -12.33 -9.80 -14.94
C ILE A 61 -13.78 -10.14 -14.56
N SER A 62 -14.65 -9.14 -14.58
CA SER A 62 -16.09 -9.28 -14.28
C SER A 62 -16.81 -10.20 -15.28
N GLU A 63 -16.31 -10.30 -16.50
CA GLU A 63 -16.87 -11.17 -17.54
C GLU A 63 -16.62 -12.66 -17.25
N GLU A 64 -15.65 -12.99 -16.38
CA GLU A 64 -15.37 -14.35 -15.94
C GLU A 64 -16.37 -14.84 -14.86
N SER A 65 -17.08 -13.92 -14.20
CA SER A 65 -18.10 -14.27 -13.21
C SER A 65 -19.39 -14.72 -13.90
N SER A 66 -19.88 -15.89 -13.54
CA SER A 66 -21.15 -16.43 -14.03
C SER A 66 -22.38 -15.66 -13.49
N ASN A 67 -22.20 -14.80 -12.48
CA ASN A 67 -23.27 -14.05 -11.84
C ASN A 67 -22.85 -12.61 -11.57
N PRO A 68 -23.37 -11.61 -12.35
CA PRO A 68 -23.04 -10.20 -12.17
C PRO A 68 -23.42 -9.62 -10.80
N TRP A 69 -24.36 -10.23 -10.08
CA TRP A 69 -24.82 -9.79 -8.76
C TRP A 69 -23.89 -10.27 -7.60
N GLN A 70 -22.83 -11.01 -7.93
CA GLN A 70 -21.87 -11.55 -6.96
C GLN A 70 -20.44 -11.16 -7.30
N ILE A 71 -20.25 -10.04 -7.99
CA ILE A 71 -18.93 -9.64 -8.45
C ILE A 71 -17.98 -9.32 -7.29
N GLU A 72 -18.46 -8.64 -6.23
CA GLU A 72 -17.63 -8.28 -5.09
C GLU A 72 -17.15 -9.52 -4.33
N PRO A 73 -18.01 -10.49 -3.97
CA PRO A 73 -17.56 -11.75 -3.38
C PRO A 73 -16.63 -12.54 -4.31
N TYR A 74 -16.88 -12.54 -5.62
CA TYR A 74 -16.03 -13.20 -6.59
C TYR A 74 -14.61 -12.60 -6.61
N ILE A 75 -14.49 -11.28 -6.69
CA ILE A 75 -13.18 -10.62 -6.66
C ILE A 75 -12.49 -10.91 -5.32
N LEU A 76 -13.20 -10.70 -4.20
CA LEU A 76 -12.63 -10.92 -2.87
C LEU A 76 -12.13 -12.35 -2.68
N ARG A 77 -12.96 -13.35 -3.03
CA ARG A 77 -12.67 -14.77 -2.77
C ARG A 77 -11.71 -15.37 -3.78
N ASP A 78 -11.96 -15.13 -5.07
CA ASP A 78 -11.28 -15.88 -6.13
C ASP A 78 -10.09 -15.11 -6.73
N LYS A 79 -10.07 -13.78 -6.66
CA LYS A 79 -9.02 -12.96 -7.28
C LYS A 79 -8.00 -12.42 -6.27
N VAL A 80 -8.38 -12.14 -5.03
CA VAL A 80 -7.43 -11.77 -3.97
C VAL A 80 -6.82 -13.04 -3.35
N LYS A 81 -5.52 -13.26 -3.56
CA LYS A 81 -4.82 -14.49 -3.13
C LYS A 81 -4.18 -14.39 -1.76
N ALA A 82 -3.81 -13.18 -1.33
CA ALA A 82 -3.14 -12.94 -0.07
C ALA A 82 -3.33 -11.49 0.38
N TYR A 83 -3.19 -11.27 1.68
CA TYR A 83 -3.11 -9.94 2.30
C TYR A 83 -1.68 -9.68 2.78
N PHE A 84 -1.13 -8.52 2.45
CA PHE A 84 0.12 -7.99 2.97
C PHE A 84 -0.22 -6.78 3.84
N ILE A 85 -0.10 -6.93 5.14
CA ILE A 85 -0.49 -5.88 6.11
C ILE A 85 0.77 -5.16 6.58
N SER A 86 0.84 -3.87 6.29
CA SER A 86 1.97 -3.02 6.65
C SER A 86 2.07 -2.82 8.17
N HIS A 87 0.92 -2.59 8.81
CA HIS A 87 0.76 -2.44 10.24
C HIS A 87 -0.73 -2.56 10.63
N ALA A 88 -1.03 -2.63 11.93
CA ALA A 88 -2.36 -3.02 12.41
C ALA A 88 -3.26 -1.84 12.84
N HIS A 89 -3.04 -0.61 12.33
CA HIS A 89 -4.00 0.46 12.54
C HIS A 89 -5.32 0.17 11.81
N LEU A 90 -6.43 0.67 12.37
CA LEU A 90 -7.76 0.33 11.86
C LEU A 90 -7.99 0.74 10.41
N ASP A 91 -7.43 1.87 9.99
CA ASP A 91 -7.53 2.35 8.61
C ASP A 91 -6.71 1.52 7.58
N HIS A 92 -5.95 0.53 8.07
CA HIS A 92 -5.25 -0.47 7.25
C HIS A 92 -5.83 -1.88 7.34
N VAL A 93 -6.69 -2.16 8.34
CA VAL A 93 -7.19 -3.52 8.59
C VAL A 93 -8.69 -3.64 8.79
N LEU A 94 -9.44 -2.54 8.79
CA LEU A 94 -10.88 -2.54 9.10
C LEU A 94 -11.67 -3.44 8.13
N GLY A 95 -11.41 -3.32 6.84
CA GLY A 95 -12.02 -4.15 5.81
C GLY A 95 -11.69 -5.63 5.99
N LEU A 96 -10.44 -5.97 6.31
CA LEU A 96 -10.03 -7.36 6.61
C LEU A 96 -10.86 -7.95 7.74
N VAL A 97 -11.03 -7.20 8.83
CA VAL A 97 -11.77 -7.67 10.00
C VAL A 97 -13.26 -7.83 9.67
N ILE A 98 -13.90 -6.79 9.16
CA ILE A 98 -15.34 -6.79 8.92
C ILE A 98 -15.75 -7.78 7.82
N ASN A 99 -14.97 -7.87 6.73
CA ASN A 99 -15.29 -8.73 5.59
C ASN A 99 -14.83 -10.19 5.77
N SER A 100 -14.19 -10.54 6.88
CA SER A 100 -13.78 -11.91 7.19
C SER A 100 -14.92 -12.92 7.16
N THR A 101 -16.14 -12.50 7.44
CA THR A 101 -17.35 -13.36 7.37
C THR A 101 -17.72 -13.77 5.95
N GLU A 102 -17.29 -13.02 4.96
CA GLU A 102 -17.58 -13.24 3.53
C GLU A 102 -16.38 -13.81 2.74
N ASP A 103 -15.23 -13.88 3.39
CA ASP A 103 -13.97 -14.31 2.73
C ASP A 103 -13.79 -15.83 2.76
N ILE A 104 -12.72 -16.31 2.13
CA ILE A 104 -12.31 -17.72 2.12
C ILE A 104 -10.89 -17.87 2.67
N LYS A 105 -10.43 -19.11 2.82
CA LYS A 105 -9.09 -19.41 3.34
C LYS A 105 -7.99 -18.80 2.49
N LYS A 106 -7.14 -17.96 3.10
CA LYS A 106 -5.95 -17.36 2.49
C LYS A 106 -4.92 -16.88 3.53
N PRO A 107 -3.66 -16.65 3.12
CA PRO A 107 -2.62 -16.15 4.02
C PRO A 107 -2.74 -14.64 4.27
N ILE A 108 -2.37 -14.24 5.49
CA ILE A 108 -2.04 -12.87 5.87
C ILE A 108 -0.55 -12.82 6.16
N PHE A 109 0.18 -12.04 5.37
CA PHE A 109 1.59 -11.79 5.51
C PHE A 109 1.82 -10.44 6.22
N ALA A 110 2.57 -10.46 7.32
CA ALA A 110 3.01 -9.26 8.01
C ALA A 110 4.22 -9.57 8.90
N ILE A 111 4.89 -8.54 9.39
CA ILE A 111 5.94 -8.70 10.41
C ILE A 111 5.34 -9.14 11.77
N ASP A 112 6.18 -9.64 12.66
CA ASP A 112 5.76 -10.21 13.95
C ASP A 112 4.87 -9.27 14.76
N SER A 113 5.26 -8.00 14.90
CA SER A 113 4.50 -7.01 15.68
C SER A 113 3.09 -6.77 15.11
N ALA A 114 2.93 -6.73 13.80
CA ALA A 114 1.62 -6.55 13.17
C ALA A 114 0.73 -7.80 13.35
N ILE A 115 1.30 -9.00 13.19
CA ILE A 115 0.57 -10.26 13.45
C ILE A 115 0.13 -10.33 14.93
N ASP A 116 1.01 -9.98 15.85
CA ASP A 116 0.68 -10.01 17.28
C ASP A 116 -0.45 -9.05 17.62
N PHE A 117 -0.48 -7.85 17.04
CA PHE A 117 -1.60 -6.93 17.23
C PHE A 117 -2.92 -7.44 16.63
N LEU A 118 -2.90 -8.02 15.43
CA LEU A 118 -4.09 -8.65 14.83
C LEU A 118 -4.62 -9.79 15.71
N ARG A 119 -3.72 -10.68 16.19
CA ARG A 119 -4.04 -11.83 17.03
C ARG A 119 -4.61 -11.42 18.39
N ASP A 120 -3.94 -10.49 19.08
CA ASP A 120 -4.21 -10.20 20.47
C ASP A 120 -5.34 -9.17 20.66
N HIS A 121 -5.51 -8.26 19.67
CA HIS A 121 -6.41 -7.14 19.82
C HIS A 121 -7.61 -7.14 18.84
N LEU A 122 -7.58 -7.86 17.72
CA LEU A 122 -8.67 -7.87 16.75
C LEU A 122 -9.34 -9.25 16.67
N PHE A 123 -8.67 -10.29 16.21
CA PHE A 123 -9.22 -11.65 16.07
C PHE A 123 -9.14 -12.43 17.39
N ASN A 124 -9.82 -11.98 18.43
CA ASN A 124 -9.59 -12.42 19.81
C ASN A 124 -10.86 -12.83 20.58
N TRP A 125 -12.00 -12.99 19.90
CA TRP A 125 -13.32 -13.29 20.47
C TRP A 125 -13.92 -12.20 21.38
N LYS A 126 -13.21 -11.07 21.56
CA LYS A 126 -13.67 -9.90 22.32
C LYS A 126 -14.08 -8.77 21.40
N ILE A 127 -13.22 -8.45 20.41
CA ILE A 127 -13.48 -7.45 19.38
C ILE A 127 -14.12 -8.11 18.16
N TRP A 128 -13.54 -9.24 17.68
CA TRP A 128 -14.05 -9.99 16.54
C TRP A 128 -13.81 -11.50 16.72
N PRO A 129 -14.66 -12.38 16.13
CA PRO A 129 -14.40 -13.83 16.13
C PRO A 129 -13.00 -14.15 15.59
N ASN A 130 -12.37 -15.17 16.16
CA ASN A 130 -11.01 -15.52 15.73
C ASN A 130 -11.01 -16.32 14.43
N PHE A 131 -11.02 -15.59 13.31
CA PHE A 131 -10.91 -16.16 11.97
C PHE A 131 -9.49 -16.63 11.62
N ALA A 132 -8.50 -16.36 12.46
CA ALA A 132 -7.09 -16.63 12.19
C ALA A 132 -6.64 -18.01 12.69
N SER A 133 -5.35 -18.32 12.41
CA SER A 133 -4.68 -19.58 12.74
C SER A 133 -3.99 -19.59 14.10
N GLU A 134 -3.95 -18.43 14.79
CA GLU A 134 -3.31 -18.25 16.11
C GLU A 134 -4.25 -17.50 17.06
N GLY A 135 -3.91 -17.52 18.37
CA GLY A 135 -4.59 -16.74 19.40
C GLY A 135 -5.63 -17.53 20.20
N ASN A 136 -6.65 -16.84 20.69
CA ASN A 136 -7.65 -17.43 21.57
C ASN A 136 -8.55 -18.43 20.83
N PRO A 137 -8.71 -19.67 21.32
CA PRO A 137 -9.59 -20.66 20.71
C PRO A 137 -11.08 -20.32 20.92
N PRO A 138 -12.02 -20.91 20.09
CA PRO A 138 -11.72 -21.76 18.94
C PRO A 138 -11.12 -20.99 17.76
N LEU A 139 -10.21 -21.63 17.02
CA LEU A 139 -9.60 -21.06 15.81
C LEU A 139 -10.46 -21.44 14.61
N LEU A 140 -10.96 -20.47 13.87
CA LEU A 140 -11.77 -20.70 12.66
C LEU A 140 -10.89 -21.01 11.43
N ASN A 141 -9.57 -20.71 11.48
CA ASN A 141 -8.55 -21.04 10.49
C ASN A 141 -8.89 -20.59 9.06
N LEU A 142 -9.60 -19.48 8.92
CA LEU A 142 -9.83 -18.86 7.63
C LEU A 142 -8.57 -18.14 7.15
N TYR A 143 -7.92 -17.40 8.05
CA TYR A 143 -6.68 -16.70 7.77
C TYR A 143 -5.49 -17.41 8.39
N GLU A 144 -4.49 -17.71 7.54
CA GLU A 144 -3.23 -18.29 7.99
C GLU A 144 -2.20 -17.17 8.16
N TYR A 145 -1.78 -16.93 9.38
CA TYR A 145 -0.72 -15.94 9.66
C TYR A 145 0.63 -16.45 9.15
N GLN A 146 1.28 -15.62 8.33
CA GLN A 146 2.60 -15.85 7.76
C GLN A 146 3.54 -14.71 8.18
N ARG A 147 4.38 -15.00 9.16
CA ARG A 147 5.32 -14.02 9.72
C ARG A 147 6.46 -13.76 8.76
N LEU A 148 6.67 -12.49 8.39
CA LEU A 148 7.68 -12.08 7.44
C LEU A 148 9.01 -11.80 8.14
N GLU A 149 10.08 -12.40 7.64
CA GLU A 149 11.44 -12.04 7.99
C GLU A 149 11.89 -10.83 7.14
N LEU A 150 12.34 -9.76 7.81
CA LEU A 150 12.76 -8.53 7.15
C LEU A 150 13.86 -8.80 6.11
N GLU A 151 13.76 -8.10 4.99
CA GLU A 151 14.67 -8.19 3.83
C GLU A 151 14.72 -9.57 3.15
N ARG A 152 13.92 -10.54 3.58
CA ARG A 152 13.84 -11.85 2.94
C ARG A 152 12.72 -11.87 1.92
N LYS A 153 13.06 -12.17 0.66
CA LYS A 153 12.08 -12.35 -0.42
C LYS A 153 11.30 -13.65 -0.21
N ILE A 154 9.99 -13.58 -0.34
CA ILE A 154 9.08 -14.73 -0.36
C ILE A 154 8.30 -14.78 -1.67
N PHE A 155 7.97 -15.98 -2.16
CA PHE A 155 7.03 -16.18 -3.26
C PHE A 155 5.60 -16.24 -2.72
N VAL A 156 4.68 -15.53 -3.39
CA VAL A 156 3.28 -15.51 -2.99
C VAL A 156 2.52 -16.65 -3.66
N PRO A 157 1.90 -17.57 -2.87
CA PRO A 157 1.17 -18.69 -3.43
C PRO A 157 0.08 -18.26 -4.42
N ASN A 158 -0.09 -19.04 -5.48
CA ASN A 158 -1.10 -18.82 -6.53
C ASN A 158 -0.97 -17.48 -7.28
N THR A 159 0.23 -16.91 -7.33
CA THR A 159 0.56 -15.71 -8.11
C THR A 159 1.91 -15.88 -8.82
N GLU A 160 2.21 -14.98 -9.75
CA GLU A 160 3.55 -14.85 -10.36
C GLU A 160 4.39 -13.77 -9.65
N MET A 161 4.09 -13.50 -8.37
CA MET A 161 4.74 -12.43 -7.62
C MET A 161 5.58 -12.96 -6.47
N SER A 162 6.61 -12.20 -6.15
CA SER A 162 7.33 -12.29 -4.89
C SER A 162 7.31 -10.95 -4.16
N VAL A 163 7.45 -10.99 -2.84
CA VAL A 163 7.43 -9.78 -1.99
C VAL A 163 8.61 -9.84 -1.03
N GLN A 164 9.26 -8.67 -0.85
CA GLN A 164 10.33 -8.48 0.12
C GLN A 164 9.95 -7.34 1.08
N PRO A 165 9.85 -7.61 2.40
CA PRO A 165 9.48 -6.61 3.40
C PRO A 165 10.70 -5.81 3.88
N PHE A 166 10.49 -4.52 4.15
CA PHE A 166 11.45 -3.65 4.80
C PHE A 166 10.82 -2.94 5.99
N LEU A 167 11.56 -2.81 7.08
CA LEU A 167 11.08 -2.13 8.26
C LEU A 167 10.97 -0.63 8.04
N LEU A 168 9.86 -0.05 8.51
CA LEU A 168 9.62 1.37 8.62
C LEU A 168 9.31 1.74 10.09
N SER A 169 9.40 3.03 10.41
CA SER A 169 8.92 3.59 11.65
C SER A 169 7.67 4.43 11.39
N HIS A 170 6.63 4.16 12.17
CA HIS A 170 5.40 4.94 12.16
C HIS A 170 5.05 5.33 13.60
N SER A 171 5.25 6.58 13.96
CA SER A 171 5.20 7.09 15.34
C SER A 171 6.18 6.38 16.32
N ARG A 172 6.35 6.96 17.51
CA ARG A 172 7.34 6.45 18.47
C ARG A 172 7.11 4.97 18.82
N ASN A 173 8.09 4.12 18.47
CA ASN A 173 8.10 2.69 18.76
C ASN A 173 6.97 1.87 18.10
N TYR A 174 6.33 2.40 17.07
CA TYR A 174 5.34 1.64 16.29
C TYR A 174 5.94 1.31 14.92
N GLU A 175 6.05 0.01 14.64
CA GLU A 175 6.63 -0.49 13.40
C GLU A 175 5.59 -0.52 12.29
N SER A 176 6.03 -0.17 11.09
CA SER A 176 5.31 -0.38 9.84
C SER A 176 6.22 -1.07 8.84
N THR A 177 5.71 -1.42 7.67
CA THR A 177 6.43 -2.23 6.69
C THR A 177 6.27 -1.64 5.30
N ALA A 178 7.38 -1.54 4.56
CA ALA A 178 7.34 -1.37 3.12
C ALA A 178 7.44 -2.74 2.43
N PHE A 179 6.71 -2.91 1.33
CA PHE A 179 6.69 -4.13 0.53
C PHE A 179 7.21 -3.86 -0.88
N LEU A 180 8.33 -4.49 -1.24
CA LEU A 180 8.83 -4.52 -2.60
C LEU A 180 8.23 -5.73 -3.32
N VAL A 181 7.25 -5.47 -4.18
CA VAL A 181 6.59 -6.48 -5.02
C VAL A 181 7.38 -6.67 -6.30
N GLU A 182 7.65 -7.90 -6.69
CA GLU A 182 8.39 -8.24 -7.91
C GLU A 182 7.62 -9.23 -8.76
N SER A 183 7.61 -9.00 -10.07
CA SER A 183 7.20 -9.97 -11.09
C SER A 183 8.04 -9.81 -12.34
N LYS A 184 8.64 -10.91 -12.82
CA LYS A 184 9.40 -10.98 -14.07
C LYS A 184 10.51 -9.92 -14.19
N GLY A 185 11.13 -9.56 -13.05
CA GLY A 185 12.23 -8.59 -13.00
C GLY A 185 11.78 -7.12 -12.98
N PHE A 186 10.49 -6.87 -12.88
CA PHE A 186 9.92 -5.55 -12.62
C PHE A 186 9.45 -5.44 -11.18
N TYR A 187 9.47 -4.22 -10.64
CA TYR A 187 9.24 -3.97 -9.23
C TYR A 187 8.25 -2.83 -9.02
N ALA A 188 7.44 -2.95 -7.97
CA ALA A 188 6.64 -1.87 -7.41
C ALA A 188 6.90 -1.82 -5.89
N LEU A 189 7.08 -0.63 -5.32
CA LEU A 189 7.34 -0.47 -3.90
C LEU A 189 6.13 0.18 -3.23
N TYR A 190 5.55 -0.49 -2.25
CA TYR A 190 4.51 0.04 -1.40
C TYR A 190 5.09 0.41 -0.04
N PHE A 191 4.97 1.66 0.36
CA PHE A 191 5.22 2.06 1.73
C PHE A 191 3.90 1.96 2.52
N GLY A 192 3.96 1.32 3.69
CA GLY A 192 2.99 1.59 4.74
C GLY A 192 3.21 2.99 5.31
N ASP A 193 2.46 3.33 6.34
CA ASP A 193 2.65 4.62 7.00
C ASP A 193 4.07 4.76 7.54
N THR A 194 4.65 5.95 7.39
CA THR A 194 6.04 6.18 7.76
C THR A 194 6.31 7.60 8.25
N ALA A 195 7.08 7.72 9.31
CA ALA A 195 7.62 9.00 9.75
C ALA A 195 8.80 9.44 8.84
N PRO A 196 9.05 10.75 8.72
CA PRO A 196 10.23 11.23 8.02
C PRO A 196 11.51 10.89 8.80
N ASP A 197 12.55 10.46 8.08
CA ASP A 197 13.82 10.02 8.67
C ASP A 197 14.51 11.07 9.55
N ILE A 198 14.19 12.36 9.36
CA ILE A 198 14.76 13.41 10.19
C ILE A 198 14.23 13.39 11.63
N LEU A 199 13.03 12.87 11.84
CA LEU A 199 12.39 12.79 13.16
C LEU A 199 12.65 11.43 13.84
N GLU A 200 13.30 10.49 13.14
CA GLU A 200 13.54 9.14 13.61
C GLU A 200 15.01 8.91 14.00
N PRO A 201 15.28 8.09 15.03
CA PRO A 201 16.64 7.77 15.43
C PRO A 201 17.37 6.88 14.41
N ARG A 202 16.63 6.14 13.60
CA ARG A 202 17.14 5.28 12.53
C ARG A 202 16.64 5.80 11.19
N LYS A 203 17.43 5.63 10.15
CA LYS A 203 17.17 6.09 8.79
C LYS A 203 16.47 4.99 7.98
N TYR A 204 15.20 4.74 8.27
CA TYR A 204 14.46 3.63 7.67
C TYR A 204 14.20 3.85 6.17
N MET A 205 13.72 5.04 5.79
CA MET A 205 13.48 5.39 4.38
C MET A 205 14.77 5.41 3.57
N GLU A 206 15.87 5.95 4.14
CA GLU A 206 17.20 5.94 3.52
C GLU A 206 17.68 4.49 3.30
N ASN A 207 17.47 3.59 4.26
CA ASN A 207 17.87 2.19 4.15
C ASN A 207 17.10 1.47 3.03
N VAL A 208 15.78 1.69 2.92
CA VAL A 208 14.98 1.21 1.79
C VAL A 208 15.52 1.81 0.49
N GLY A 209 15.74 3.13 0.46
CA GLY A 209 16.27 3.85 -0.69
C GLY A 209 17.58 3.25 -1.23
N LYS A 210 18.52 2.92 -0.35
CA LYS A 210 19.79 2.27 -0.73
C LYS A 210 19.58 0.90 -1.38
N LYS A 211 18.60 0.12 -0.92
CA LYS A 211 18.28 -1.21 -1.46
C LYS A 211 17.63 -1.13 -2.85
N ILE A 212 16.78 -0.14 -3.08
CA ILE A 212 16.04 -0.01 -4.33
C ILE A 212 16.71 0.90 -5.37
N ALA A 213 17.72 1.68 -5.01
CA ALA A 213 18.43 2.57 -5.94
C ALA A 213 18.88 1.88 -7.25
N PRO A 214 19.45 0.65 -7.23
CA PRO A 214 19.80 -0.06 -8.47
C PRO A 214 18.58 -0.36 -9.36
N LEU A 215 17.38 -0.52 -8.78
CA LEU A 215 16.14 -0.78 -9.52
C LEU A 215 15.63 0.47 -10.24
N VAL A 216 15.86 1.65 -9.67
CA VAL A 216 15.59 2.94 -10.33
C VAL A 216 16.58 3.17 -11.47
N GLN A 217 17.88 2.95 -11.22
CA GLN A 217 18.94 3.11 -12.21
C GLN A 217 18.72 2.20 -13.43
N SER A 218 18.28 0.96 -13.21
CA SER A 218 17.95 0.00 -14.28
C SER A 218 16.57 0.21 -14.91
N ARG A 219 15.78 1.16 -14.37
CA ARG A 219 14.36 1.39 -14.76
C ARG A 219 13.46 0.17 -14.59
N SER A 220 13.83 -0.74 -13.70
CA SER A 220 12.98 -1.89 -13.34
C SER A 220 11.96 -1.58 -12.25
N LEU A 221 12.17 -0.54 -11.44
CA LEU A 221 11.15 -0.02 -10.53
C LEU A 221 10.12 0.79 -11.31
N ARG A 222 8.87 0.34 -11.30
CA ARG A 222 7.77 0.89 -12.10
C ARG A 222 6.96 1.95 -11.36
N GLY A 223 6.90 1.87 -10.04
CA GLY A 223 6.20 2.85 -9.23
C GLY A 223 6.49 2.70 -7.75
N ILE A 224 6.28 3.79 -7.03
CA ILE A 224 6.36 3.86 -5.57
C ILE A 224 5.01 4.35 -5.05
N PHE A 225 4.41 3.65 -4.10
CA PHE A 225 3.28 4.13 -3.31
C PHE A 225 3.86 4.76 -2.04
N LEU A 226 3.63 6.03 -1.85
CA LEU A 226 4.18 6.78 -0.71
C LEU A 226 3.11 7.66 -0.10
N GLU A 227 3.00 7.62 1.22
CA GLU A 227 2.03 8.45 1.90
C GLU A 227 2.35 9.95 1.79
N CYS A 228 1.28 10.75 1.70
CA CYS A 228 1.31 12.17 1.95
C CYS A 228 0.02 12.56 2.68
N SER A 229 0.05 12.43 4.00
CA SER A 229 -1.14 12.60 4.83
C SER A 229 -1.61 14.05 4.92
N TYR A 230 -0.68 15.03 4.82
CA TYR A 230 -0.98 16.43 5.03
C TYR A 230 -0.33 17.32 3.97
N VAL A 231 -0.90 18.51 3.78
CA VAL A 231 -0.30 19.57 2.93
C VAL A 231 0.91 20.17 3.61
N ASP A 232 0.72 20.63 4.85
CA ASP A 232 1.72 21.25 5.71
C ASP A 232 1.29 21.08 7.17
N LYS A 233 2.20 20.62 8.01
CA LYS A 233 1.96 20.41 9.44
C LYS A 233 3.22 20.72 10.24
N GLU A 234 3.00 21.21 11.46
CA GLU A 234 4.07 21.27 12.45
C GLU A 234 4.59 19.86 12.74
N GLU A 235 5.90 19.71 12.90
CA GLU A 235 6.54 18.39 13.12
C GLU A 235 5.92 17.62 14.29
N SER A 236 5.51 18.33 15.36
CA SER A 236 4.83 17.76 16.52
C SER A 236 3.43 17.21 16.23
N GLN A 237 2.83 17.59 15.10
CA GLN A 237 1.48 17.23 14.66
C GLN A 237 1.47 16.25 13.47
N LEU A 238 2.62 15.79 13.03
CA LEU A 238 2.72 14.79 11.96
C LEU A 238 2.24 13.41 12.42
N PHE A 239 2.36 13.11 13.70
CA PHE A 239 1.93 11.83 14.30
C PHE A 239 2.48 10.58 13.58
N GLY A 240 3.73 10.67 13.09
CA GLY A 240 4.37 9.57 12.37
C GLY A 240 4.02 9.48 10.89
N HIS A 241 3.54 10.57 10.31
CA HIS A 241 3.20 10.67 8.89
C HIS A 241 4.06 11.71 8.16
N LEU A 242 3.87 11.77 6.85
CA LEU A 242 4.48 12.76 5.97
C LEU A 242 3.49 13.87 5.58
N ASP A 243 3.98 15.09 5.52
CA ASP A 243 3.41 16.15 4.70
C ASP A 243 4.21 16.33 3.41
N VAL A 244 3.79 17.23 2.54
CA VAL A 244 4.44 17.45 1.23
C VAL A 244 5.91 17.84 1.42
N LYS A 245 6.22 18.71 2.36
CA LYS A 245 7.60 19.19 2.64
C LYS A 245 8.52 18.02 3.02
N HIS A 246 8.09 17.20 3.97
CA HIS A 246 8.89 16.07 4.44
C HIS A 246 8.99 14.98 3.38
N MET A 247 7.90 14.64 2.68
CA MET A 247 7.94 13.70 1.58
C MET A 247 8.91 14.13 0.47
N MET A 248 8.85 15.39 0.04
CA MET A 248 9.78 15.92 -0.96
C MET A 248 11.23 15.93 -0.48
N ARG A 249 11.46 16.14 0.81
CA ARG A 249 12.80 16.01 1.41
C ARG A 249 13.33 14.59 1.31
N GLU A 250 12.53 13.59 1.66
CA GLU A 250 12.91 12.18 1.55
C GLU A 250 13.17 11.79 0.08
N LEU A 251 12.33 12.25 -0.86
CA LEU A 251 12.53 12.00 -2.29
C LEU A 251 13.81 12.67 -2.84
N ARG A 252 14.15 13.89 -2.40
CA ARG A 252 15.42 14.53 -2.76
C ARG A 252 16.63 13.78 -2.19
N HIS A 253 16.52 13.29 -0.95
CA HIS A 253 17.55 12.44 -0.37
C HIS A 253 17.71 11.13 -1.15
N PHE A 254 16.59 10.49 -1.50
CA PHE A 254 16.60 9.29 -2.34
C PHE A 254 17.20 9.56 -3.73
N ALA A 255 16.89 10.68 -4.36
CA ALA A 255 17.52 11.10 -5.63
C ALA A 255 19.06 11.19 -5.53
N CYS A 256 19.59 11.72 -4.42
CA CYS A 256 21.04 11.74 -4.16
C CYS A 256 21.62 10.34 -4.00
N ILE A 257 20.89 9.39 -3.43
CA ILE A 257 21.33 7.98 -3.32
C ILE A 257 21.36 7.32 -4.70
N VAL A 258 20.35 7.57 -5.53
CA VAL A 258 20.23 6.98 -6.89
C VAL A 258 21.31 7.55 -7.82
N ASN A 259 21.51 8.85 -7.82
CA ASN A 259 22.51 9.52 -8.66
C ASN A 259 23.15 10.71 -7.95
N PRO A 260 24.27 10.53 -7.25
CA PRO A 260 24.93 11.61 -6.51
C PRO A 260 25.47 12.75 -7.41
N ILE A 261 25.72 12.49 -8.70
CA ILE A 261 26.28 13.49 -9.63
C ILE A 261 25.16 14.39 -10.18
N SER A 262 23.99 13.84 -10.46
CA SER A 262 22.86 14.58 -11.04
C SER A 262 21.55 14.15 -10.36
N PRO A 263 21.33 14.51 -9.09
CA PRO A 263 20.14 14.09 -8.35
C PRO A 263 18.83 14.54 -9.01
N GLN A 264 18.80 15.70 -9.65
CA GLN A 264 17.60 16.26 -10.30
C GLN A 264 17.08 15.41 -11.46
N GLU A 265 17.94 14.61 -12.08
CA GLU A 265 17.55 13.71 -13.18
C GLU A 265 17.30 12.27 -12.70
N ALA A 266 17.64 11.97 -11.43
CA ALA A 266 17.67 10.61 -10.91
C ALA A 266 16.29 9.94 -10.88
N LEU A 267 15.24 10.70 -10.55
CA LEU A 267 13.87 10.21 -10.39
C LEU A 267 12.91 10.69 -11.49
N LYS A 268 13.44 11.32 -12.54
CA LYS A 268 12.64 11.88 -13.63
C LYS A 268 11.79 10.81 -14.32
N GLY A 269 10.45 11.06 -14.35
CA GLY A 269 9.47 10.16 -14.91
C GLY A 269 9.16 8.92 -14.08
N LEU A 270 9.73 8.80 -12.86
CA LEU A 270 9.31 7.78 -11.90
C LEU A 270 7.90 8.08 -11.42
N LYS A 271 7.00 7.10 -11.52
CA LYS A 271 5.64 7.21 -10.99
C LYS A 271 5.65 7.11 -9.47
N VAL A 272 5.13 8.11 -8.79
CA VAL A 272 4.89 8.09 -7.33
C VAL A 272 3.40 8.26 -7.08
N ILE A 273 2.78 7.19 -6.60
CA ILE A 273 1.36 7.13 -6.27
C ILE A 273 1.22 7.66 -4.84
N ILE A 274 0.51 8.76 -4.70
CA ILE A 274 0.28 9.39 -3.40
C ILE A 274 -0.85 8.65 -2.70
N ILE A 275 -0.55 8.10 -1.54
CA ILE A 275 -1.49 7.31 -0.75
C ILE A 275 -1.75 7.96 0.61
N HIS A 276 -2.71 7.43 1.37
CA HIS A 276 -3.00 7.78 2.75
C HIS A 276 -3.30 9.28 2.97
N MET A 277 -3.89 9.95 1.97
CA MET A 277 -4.25 11.36 2.10
C MET A 277 -5.35 11.53 3.17
N LYS A 278 -5.11 12.41 4.16
CA LYS A 278 -6.10 12.69 5.21
C LYS A 278 -6.93 13.91 4.84
N GLY A 279 -8.25 13.75 4.89
CA GLY A 279 -9.18 14.86 4.75
C GLY A 279 -9.10 15.79 5.96
N ASP A 280 -9.12 17.09 5.75
CA ASP A 280 -9.32 18.08 6.81
C ASP A 280 -10.81 18.45 6.85
N SER A 281 -11.55 17.84 7.76
CA SER A 281 -13.00 18.07 7.92
C SER A 281 -13.35 19.52 8.28
N LEU A 282 -12.38 20.30 8.82
CA LEU A 282 -12.56 21.71 9.16
C LEU A 282 -12.34 22.62 7.95
N LYS A 283 -11.56 22.18 6.96
CA LYS A 283 -11.25 22.93 5.74
C LYS A 283 -12.05 22.45 4.50
N GLY A 284 -12.95 21.48 4.69
CA GLY A 284 -13.62 20.81 3.59
C GLY A 284 -12.71 19.80 2.88
N ASP A 285 -13.23 19.12 1.86
CA ASP A 285 -12.57 18.01 1.17
C ASP A 285 -11.50 18.46 0.13
N PHE A 286 -10.87 19.64 0.35
CA PHE A 286 -9.88 20.21 -0.56
C PHE A 286 -8.44 19.75 -0.31
N SER A 287 -8.20 18.88 0.67
CA SER A 287 -6.84 18.44 1.03
C SER A 287 -6.09 17.81 -0.13
N LYS A 288 -6.76 16.98 -0.94
CA LYS A 288 -6.17 16.35 -2.13
C LYS A 288 -5.69 17.38 -3.16
N GLU A 289 -6.52 18.38 -3.44
CA GLU A 289 -6.18 19.42 -4.42
C GLU A 289 -5.04 20.32 -3.89
N LEU A 290 -5.04 20.64 -2.60
CA LEU A 290 -3.96 21.41 -1.98
C LEU A 290 -2.64 20.61 -1.97
N ILE A 291 -2.69 19.29 -1.70
CA ILE A 291 -1.51 18.42 -1.83
C ILE A 291 -1.00 18.45 -3.27
N ARG A 292 -1.87 18.34 -4.28
CA ARG A 292 -1.49 18.41 -5.69
C ARG A 292 -0.77 19.71 -6.03
N ILE A 293 -1.37 20.85 -5.69
CA ILE A 293 -0.80 22.17 -5.96
C ILE A 293 0.59 22.29 -5.32
N GLU A 294 0.73 21.84 -4.08
CA GLU A 294 2.00 21.96 -3.36
C GLU A 294 3.06 20.98 -3.90
N LEU A 295 2.67 19.78 -4.31
CA LEU A 295 3.55 18.83 -5.00
C LEU A 295 4.05 19.40 -6.32
N ASP A 296 3.16 19.94 -7.15
CA ASP A 296 3.52 20.56 -8.44
C ASP A 296 4.51 21.70 -8.24
N ARG A 297 4.30 22.50 -7.20
CA ARG A 297 5.19 23.63 -6.85
C ARG A 297 6.58 23.17 -6.40
N GLN A 298 6.69 22.03 -5.68
CA GLN A 298 7.94 21.55 -5.11
C GLN A 298 8.65 20.49 -5.97
N ASN A 299 8.07 20.06 -7.08
CA ASN A 299 8.59 18.98 -7.92
C ASN A 299 9.78 19.43 -8.78
N ASP A 300 10.94 19.52 -8.16
CA ASP A 300 12.22 19.81 -8.81
C ASP A 300 12.96 18.55 -9.31
N LEU A 301 12.34 17.38 -9.15
CA LEU A 301 12.89 16.07 -9.51
C LEU A 301 12.27 15.46 -10.78
N GLY A 302 11.27 16.12 -11.37
CA GLY A 302 10.55 15.62 -12.55
C GLY A 302 9.81 14.30 -12.32
N ILE A 303 9.37 14.04 -11.08
CA ILE A 303 8.57 12.88 -10.69
C ILE A 303 7.17 12.98 -11.30
N GLU A 304 6.59 11.87 -11.73
CA GLU A 304 5.18 11.76 -12.12
C GLU A 304 4.34 11.42 -10.90
N PHE A 305 3.75 12.45 -10.25
CA PHE A 305 2.85 12.24 -9.11
C PHE A 305 1.45 11.83 -9.57
N ILE A 306 0.97 10.69 -9.07
CA ILE A 306 -0.39 10.18 -9.30
C ILE A 306 -1.15 10.28 -7.99
N LEU A 307 -2.21 11.08 -7.95
CA LEU A 307 -3.11 11.20 -6.80
C LEU A 307 -4.40 10.42 -7.13
N PRO A 308 -4.51 9.17 -6.70
CA PRO A 308 -5.60 8.30 -7.09
C PRO A 308 -6.93 8.68 -6.43
N GLU A 309 -8.00 8.16 -6.98
CA GLU A 309 -9.31 8.09 -6.37
C GLU A 309 -9.70 6.64 -6.11
N GLN A 310 -10.55 6.45 -5.10
CA GLN A 310 -11.13 5.13 -4.84
C GLN A 310 -11.79 4.58 -6.11
N GLY A 311 -11.48 3.35 -6.42
CA GLY A 311 -11.98 2.65 -7.58
C GLY A 311 -11.13 2.83 -8.86
N ASP A 312 -10.06 3.62 -8.85
CA ASP A 312 -9.21 3.78 -10.02
C ASP A 312 -8.42 2.50 -10.34
N ARG A 313 -8.11 2.34 -11.64
CA ARG A 313 -7.11 1.40 -12.15
C ARG A 313 -5.90 2.18 -12.63
N ILE A 314 -4.73 1.81 -12.13
CA ILE A 314 -3.42 2.39 -12.49
C ILE A 314 -2.59 1.29 -13.13
N GLU A 315 -1.85 1.63 -14.17
CA GLU A 315 -0.91 0.72 -14.83
C GLU A 315 0.52 1.24 -14.65
N LEU A 316 1.41 0.34 -14.18
CA LEU A 316 2.80 0.65 -13.80
C LEU A 316 3.82 -0.10 -14.67
#